data_c58d452df6f2f7ff89d8e5a733961ad5
#
_entry.id   c58d452df6f2f7ff89d8e5a733961ad5
#
_cell.length_a   1.000
_cell.length_b   1.000
_cell.length_c   1.000
_cell.angle_alpha   90.00
_cell.angle_beta   90.00
_cell.angle_gamma   90.00
#
_symmetry.space_group_name_H-M   'P 1'
#
loop_
_entity.id
_entity.type
_entity.pdbx_description
1 polymer ?
#
loop_
_entity_poly.entity_id
_entity_poly.type
_entity_poly.pdbx_seq_one_letter_code
_entity_poly.pdbx_strand_id
1 'polypeptide(L)'
;MNTTRNCGCKGYRSCYVCEKEFSLPACRLKEELLEKYGGRSQIFCYKCNHIISSKNWNTFHVDTCDHCTVHNGSTAKRFNGVQIIPEFIDELEESELVNQLDLLEWDTSQSGRRKQNFGPRANFKKRKTKAGENFKGFPLCTQFIQDRFKTVPSLEGYQTIEQCSIEYRPETGASIEPHIDDCWIWGERIVQLNMLR
;
A
#
# COMPACT_ATOMS: atom_id res chain seq x y z
N MET A 1 21.10 16.26 -17.92
CA MET A 1 20.80 15.24 -18.96
C MET A 1 19.64 14.40 -18.46
N ASN A 2 18.50 14.46 -19.14
CA ASN A 2 17.34 13.63 -18.79
C ASN A 2 17.53 12.24 -19.41
N THR A 3 18.30 11.38 -18.76
CA THR A 3 18.38 9.98 -19.17
C THR A 3 17.10 9.29 -18.79
N THR A 4 16.34 8.83 -19.79
CA THR A 4 15.16 8.03 -19.57
C THR A 4 15.58 6.72 -18.91
N ARG A 5 15.12 6.49 -17.66
CA ARG A 5 15.45 5.30 -16.91
C ARG A 5 14.42 4.21 -17.18
N ASN A 6 14.87 3.02 -17.53
CA ASN A 6 14.00 1.87 -17.82
C ASN A 6 13.12 1.45 -16.63
N CYS A 7 13.54 1.79 -15.42
CA CYS A 7 12.81 1.49 -14.18
C CYS A 7 11.69 2.49 -13.84
N GLY A 8 11.45 3.51 -14.67
CA GLY A 8 10.43 4.54 -14.41
C GLY A 8 10.77 5.54 -13.30
N CYS A 9 11.92 5.44 -12.62
CA CYS A 9 12.35 6.39 -11.59
C CYS A 9 12.62 7.78 -12.17
N LYS A 10 12.23 8.83 -11.42
CA LYS A 10 12.41 10.25 -11.80
C LYS A 10 12.97 11.05 -10.63
N GLY A 11 13.79 12.06 -10.97
CA GLY A 11 14.37 12.95 -9.98
C GLY A 11 15.28 12.23 -8.98
N TYR A 12 15.08 12.48 -7.69
CA TYR A 12 15.85 11.91 -6.59
C TYR A 12 15.47 10.46 -6.25
N ARG A 13 14.33 9.96 -6.74
CA ARG A 13 13.89 8.60 -6.48
C ARG A 13 14.73 7.60 -7.25
N SER A 14 15.17 6.56 -6.56
CA SER A 14 16.00 5.51 -7.10
C SER A 14 15.52 4.12 -6.66
N CYS A 15 15.90 3.12 -7.43
CA CYS A 15 15.75 1.70 -7.13
C CYS A 15 17.11 1.02 -7.34
N TYR A 16 17.21 -0.27 -7.12
CA TYR A 16 18.50 -0.98 -7.31
C TYR A 16 19.05 -0.89 -8.72
N VAL A 17 18.21 -0.80 -9.76
CA VAL A 17 18.63 -0.56 -11.14
C VAL A 17 19.32 0.81 -11.24
N CYS A 18 18.71 1.85 -10.65
CA CYS A 18 19.30 3.19 -10.64
C CYS A 18 20.65 3.24 -9.91
N GLU A 19 20.75 2.52 -8.80
CA GLU A 19 21.97 2.45 -8.01
C GLU A 19 23.09 1.76 -8.80
N LYS A 20 22.80 0.65 -9.48
CA LYS A 20 23.78 -0.14 -10.22
C LYS A 20 24.17 0.48 -11.57
N GLU A 21 23.18 0.90 -12.36
CA GLU A 21 23.41 1.34 -13.75
C GLU A 21 23.75 2.82 -13.85
N PHE A 22 23.23 3.64 -12.93
CA PHE A 22 23.40 5.09 -12.99
C PHE A 22 24.18 5.66 -11.80
N SER A 23 24.68 4.80 -10.91
CA SER A 23 25.45 5.20 -9.71
C SER A 23 24.72 6.26 -8.87
N LEU A 24 23.39 6.17 -8.80
CA LEU A 24 22.61 7.11 -8.01
C LEU A 24 22.56 6.68 -6.54
N PRO A 25 22.54 7.65 -5.61
CA PRO A 25 22.45 7.33 -4.20
C PRO A 25 21.15 6.61 -3.89
N ALA A 26 21.19 5.69 -2.92
CA ALA A 26 20.01 5.01 -2.42
C ALA A 26 19.01 6.02 -1.83
N CYS A 27 17.80 6.03 -2.38
CA CYS A 27 16.70 6.85 -1.86
C CYS A 27 15.80 5.98 -0.95
N ARG A 28 16.40 5.48 0.12
CA ARG A 28 15.73 4.64 1.13
C ARG A 28 15.82 5.33 2.48
N LEU A 29 14.96 4.91 3.40
CA LEU A 29 15.07 5.35 4.77
C LEU A 29 16.49 5.04 5.28
N LYS A 30 17.22 6.07 5.64
CA LYS A 30 18.59 5.91 6.15
C LYS A 30 18.53 5.24 7.51
N GLU A 31 19.54 4.43 7.81
CA GLU A 31 19.73 3.81 9.12
C GLU A 31 19.65 4.84 10.26
N GLU A 32 20.16 6.06 10.03
CA GLU A 32 20.02 7.20 10.94
C GLU A 32 18.58 7.54 11.35
N LEU A 33 17.60 7.34 10.44
CA LEU A 33 16.18 7.55 10.76
C LEU A 33 15.63 6.38 11.55
N LEU A 34 16.07 5.16 11.28
CA LEU A 34 15.71 3.98 12.06
C LEU A 34 16.30 4.09 13.49
N GLU A 35 17.53 4.55 13.61
CA GLU A 35 18.17 4.80 14.89
C GLU A 35 17.46 5.92 15.68
N LYS A 36 17.14 7.01 15.00
CA LYS A 36 16.46 8.16 15.59
C LYS A 36 15.03 7.87 16.03
N TYR A 37 14.29 7.08 15.28
CA TYR A 37 12.86 6.81 15.50
C TYR A 37 12.58 5.37 15.95
N GLY A 38 13.51 4.43 15.79
CA GLY A 38 13.32 3.02 16.11
C GLY A 38 12.94 2.77 17.57
N GLY A 39 13.47 3.57 18.50
CA GLY A 39 13.08 3.52 19.92
C GLY A 39 11.68 4.08 20.21
N ARG A 40 10.98 4.63 19.22
CA ARG A 40 9.61 5.18 19.29
C ARG A 40 8.63 4.43 18.40
N SER A 41 9.02 3.27 17.88
CA SER A 41 8.18 2.48 17.01
C SER A 41 6.91 2.04 17.73
N GLN A 42 5.81 2.11 17.01
CA GLN A 42 4.51 1.66 17.49
C GLN A 42 4.05 0.52 16.59
N ILE A 43 3.49 -0.50 17.21
CA ILE A 43 2.96 -1.68 16.53
C ILE A 43 1.44 -1.64 16.64
N PHE A 44 0.76 -1.78 15.51
CA PHE A 44 -0.68 -1.93 15.51
C PHE A 44 -1.05 -3.42 15.62
N CYS A 45 -1.84 -3.75 16.63
CA CYS A 45 -2.42 -5.08 16.78
C CYS A 45 -3.83 -5.09 16.21
N TYR A 46 -4.03 -5.79 15.09
CA TYR A 46 -5.33 -5.85 14.43
C TYR A 46 -6.37 -6.68 15.21
N LYS A 47 -5.94 -7.61 16.08
CA LYS A 47 -6.83 -8.44 16.89
C LYS A 47 -7.54 -7.65 17.98
N CYS A 48 -6.87 -6.65 18.55
CA CYS A 48 -7.45 -5.83 19.63
C CYS A 48 -7.61 -4.34 19.28
N ASN A 49 -7.21 -3.93 18.07
CA ASN A 49 -7.26 -2.54 17.61
C ASN A 49 -6.50 -1.55 18.51
N HIS A 50 -5.34 -1.96 19.05
CA HIS A 50 -4.51 -1.11 19.85
C HIS A 50 -3.15 -0.85 19.21
N ILE A 51 -2.64 0.35 19.44
CA ILE A 51 -1.25 0.70 19.16
C ILE A 51 -0.45 0.48 20.43
N ILE A 52 0.65 -0.24 20.29
CA ILE A 52 1.53 -0.63 21.40
C ILE A 52 2.90 -0.05 21.13
N SER A 53 3.47 0.65 22.12
CA SER A 53 4.86 1.08 22.05
C SER A 53 5.76 -0.08 22.46
N SER A 54 6.62 -0.53 21.57
CA SER A 54 7.58 -1.59 21.85
C SER A 54 8.99 -1.13 21.53
N LYS A 55 9.93 -1.44 22.44
CA LYS A 55 11.38 -1.27 22.19
C LYS A 55 11.93 -2.39 21.31
N ASN A 56 11.26 -3.55 21.29
CA ASN A 56 11.68 -4.77 20.57
C ASN A 56 10.60 -5.21 19.58
N TRP A 57 10.36 -4.40 18.57
CA TRP A 57 9.37 -4.71 17.53
C TRP A 57 9.66 -6.04 16.78
N ASN A 58 10.93 -6.47 16.69
CA ASN A 58 11.32 -7.73 16.03
C ASN A 58 10.83 -8.99 16.77
N THR A 59 10.46 -8.88 18.03
CA THR A 59 9.99 -10.02 18.85
C THR A 59 8.49 -10.00 19.10
N PHE A 60 7.79 -9.01 18.54
CA PHE A 60 6.35 -8.90 18.72
C PHE A 60 5.63 -9.77 17.66
N HIS A 61 5.02 -10.85 18.14
CA HIS A 61 4.17 -11.70 17.33
C HIS A 61 2.70 -11.35 17.59
N VAL A 62 2.01 -10.85 16.57
CA VAL A 62 0.57 -10.53 16.65
C VAL A 62 -0.26 -11.78 16.96
N ASP A 63 0.24 -12.93 16.54
CA ASP A 63 -0.42 -14.24 16.75
C ASP A 63 -0.53 -14.63 18.23
N THR A 64 0.34 -14.10 19.08
CA THR A 64 0.35 -14.35 20.54
C THR A 64 -0.48 -13.33 21.33
N CYS A 65 -1.23 -12.46 20.68
CA CYS A 65 -2.10 -11.52 21.35
C CYS A 65 -3.36 -12.22 21.90
N ASP A 66 -3.27 -12.72 23.12
CA ASP A 66 -4.43 -13.13 23.90
C ASP A 66 -5.14 -11.87 24.44
N HIS A 67 -5.99 -11.27 23.62
CA HIS A 67 -6.90 -10.18 23.99
C HIS A 67 -6.47 -9.31 25.18
N CYS A 68 -5.39 -8.53 24.98
CA CYS A 68 -4.93 -7.52 25.96
C CYS A 68 -4.17 -8.00 27.21
N THR A 69 -3.96 -9.26 27.49
CA THR A 69 -3.15 -9.70 28.64
C THR A 69 -1.67 -9.35 28.46
N VAL A 70 -1.18 -9.39 27.23
CA VAL A 70 0.20 -8.97 26.88
C VAL A 70 0.37 -7.44 26.94
N HIS A 71 -0.73 -6.69 26.91
CA HIS A 71 -0.70 -5.23 26.85
C HIS A 71 -0.92 -4.55 28.20
N ASN A 72 -1.24 -5.29 29.25
CA ASN A 72 -1.57 -4.76 30.58
C ASN A 72 -0.43 -4.06 31.33
N GLY A 73 0.79 -4.04 30.78
CA GLY A 73 1.92 -3.29 31.33
C GLY A 73 2.46 -2.18 30.42
N SER A 74 1.90 -2.03 29.22
CA SER A 74 2.34 -1.05 28.22
C SER A 74 1.29 0.03 28.01
N THR A 75 1.72 1.22 27.57
CA THR A 75 0.83 2.32 27.18
C THR A 75 0.11 1.98 25.86
N ALA A 76 -0.78 0.99 25.90
CA ALA A 76 -1.60 0.62 24.75
C ALA A 76 -2.72 1.66 24.56
N LYS A 77 -2.87 2.16 23.33
CA LYS A 77 -3.93 3.09 22.96
C LYS A 77 -4.81 2.45 21.89
N ARG A 78 -6.11 2.49 22.08
CA ARG A 78 -7.06 2.08 21.05
C ARG A 78 -6.89 2.95 19.80
N PHE A 79 -6.85 2.32 18.62
CA PHE A 79 -6.70 3.01 17.35
C PHE A 79 -7.78 2.53 16.37
N ASN A 80 -8.77 3.38 16.12
CA ASN A 80 -9.93 3.05 15.31
C ASN A 80 -9.77 3.40 13.82
N GLY A 81 -8.61 3.95 13.43
CA GLY A 81 -8.35 4.40 12.07
C GLY A 81 -7.94 3.28 11.10
N VAL A 82 -7.72 2.06 11.61
CA VAL A 82 -7.32 0.92 10.79
C VAL A 82 -8.19 -0.28 11.15
N GLN A 83 -8.66 -0.98 10.13
CA GLN A 83 -9.29 -2.28 10.25
C GLN A 83 -8.57 -3.26 9.34
N ILE A 84 -8.21 -4.43 9.85
CA ILE A 84 -7.64 -5.52 9.08
C ILE A 84 -8.63 -6.69 9.11
N ILE A 85 -8.96 -7.21 7.95
CA ILE A 85 -9.84 -8.37 7.77
C ILE A 85 -8.97 -9.48 7.17
N PRO A 86 -8.48 -10.42 7.96
CA PRO A 86 -7.75 -11.57 7.45
C PRO A 86 -8.65 -12.43 6.54
N GLU A 87 -8.04 -13.15 5.61
CA GLU A 87 -8.71 -14.11 4.72
C GLU A 87 -9.90 -13.46 3.98
N PHE A 88 -9.72 -12.18 3.56
CA PHE A 88 -10.76 -11.47 2.81
C PHE A 88 -11.01 -12.10 1.43
N ILE A 89 -9.98 -12.68 0.85
CA ILE A 89 -10.03 -13.57 -0.31
C ILE A 89 -9.28 -14.87 0.05
N ASP A 90 -9.67 -15.98 -0.56
CA ASP A 90 -8.95 -17.24 -0.40
C ASP A 90 -7.80 -17.39 -1.40
N GLU A 91 -7.00 -18.45 -1.26
CA GLU A 91 -5.81 -18.68 -2.10
C GLU A 91 -6.17 -18.90 -3.59
N LEU A 92 -7.32 -19.50 -3.88
CA LEU A 92 -7.77 -19.70 -5.26
C LEU A 92 -8.20 -18.39 -5.88
N GLU A 93 -8.98 -17.59 -5.15
CA GLU A 93 -9.39 -16.24 -5.55
C GLU A 93 -8.18 -15.33 -5.76
N GLU A 94 -7.17 -15.40 -4.86
CA GLU A 94 -5.92 -14.65 -5.00
C GLU A 94 -5.18 -15.05 -6.27
N SER A 95 -4.97 -16.35 -6.47
CA SER A 95 -4.24 -16.88 -7.62
C SER A 95 -4.91 -16.48 -8.93
N GLU A 96 -6.23 -16.64 -9.03
CA GLU A 96 -6.99 -16.26 -10.21
C GLU A 96 -6.92 -14.74 -10.45
N LEU A 97 -7.10 -13.94 -9.40
CA LEU A 97 -7.03 -12.48 -9.49
C LEU A 97 -5.67 -12.01 -10.01
N VAL A 98 -4.58 -12.54 -9.46
CA VAL A 98 -3.22 -12.20 -9.88
C VAL A 98 -3.01 -12.58 -11.34
N ASN A 99 -3.41 -13.79 -11.75
CA ASN A 99 -3.29 -14.25 -13.13
C ASN A 99 -4.07 -13.33 -14.10
N GLN A 100 -5.27 -12.92 -13.75
CA GLN A 100 -6.09 -12.03 -14.59
C GLN A 100 -5.52 -10.61 -14.65
N LEU A 101 -5.00 -10.07 -13.55
CA LEU A 101 -4.35 -8.76 -13.54
C LEU A 101 -3.06 -8.77 -14.37
N ASP A 102 -2.32 -9.87 -14.37
CA ASP A 102 -1.09 -10.02 -15.16
C ASP A 102 -1.33 -10.10 -16.68
N LEU A 103 -2.54 -10.43 -17.12
CA LEU A 103 -2.92 -10.34 -18.52
C LEU A 103 -3.16 -8.90 -18.99
N LEU A 104 -3.30 -7.95 -18.06
CA LEU A 104 -3.50 -6.54 -18.38
C LEU A 104 -2.16 -5.80 -18.45
N GLU A 105 -2.16 -4.66 -19.13
CA GLU A 105 -0.96 -3.85 -19.27
C GLU A 105 -0.50 -3.27 -17.92
N TRP A 106 0.81 -3.34 -17.68
CA TRP A 106 1.47 -2.76 -16.54
C TRP A 106 2.37 -1.60 -16.95
N ASP A 107 2.21 -0.48 -16.27
CA ASP A 107 3.12 0.67 -16.40
C ASP A 107 4.32 0.52 -15.48
N THR A 108 5.51 0.89 -15.98
CA THR A 108 6.66 1.09 -15.10
C THR A 108 6.43 2.29 -14.19
N SER A 109 6.77 2.14 -12.91
CA SER A 109 6.61 3.18 -11.91
C SER A 109 7.96 3.51 -11.26
N GLN A 110 8.00 4.64 -10.59
CA GLN A 110 9.19 5.04 -9.82
C GLN A 110 9.47 4.06 -8.67
N SER A 111 10.71 4.07 -8.18
CA SER A 111 11.17 3.25 -7.05
C SER A 111 11.05 1.74 -7.31
N GLY A 112 11.28 1.31 -8.55
CA GLY A 112 11.36 -0.10 -8.91
C GLY A 112 10.04 -0.85 -8.99
N ARG A 113 8.91 -0.16 -8.86
CA ARG A 113 7.56 -0.73 -8.93
C ARG A 113 7.06 -0.83 -10.36
N ARG A 114 6.09 -1.70 -10.60
CA ARG A 114 5.14 -1.59 -11.72
C ARG A 114 3.73 -1.37 -11.16
N LYS A 115 2.85 -0.79 -11.95
CA LYS A 115 1.50 -0.45 -11.51
C LYS A 115 0.49 -0.50 -12.64
N GLN A 116 -0.77 -0.66 -12.26
CA GLN A 116 -1.94 -0.47 -13.12
C GLN A 116 -2.84 0.56 -12.43
N ASN A 117 -3.39 1.50 -13.19
CA ASN A 117 -4.33 2.49 -12.68
C ASN A 117 -5.64 2.42 -13.44
N PHE A 118 -6.74 2.25 -12.73
CA PHE A 118 -8.09 2.25 -13.24
C PHE A 118 -8.88 3.32 -12.50
N GLY A 119 -9.10 4.47 -13.15
CA GLY A 119 -9.79 5.58 -12.53
C GLY A 119 -9.64 6.88 -13.30
N PRO A 120 -10.17 7.98 -12.74
CA PRO A 120 -10.08 9.29 -13.37
C PRO A 120 -8.62 9.80 -13.39
N ARG A 121 -8.29 10.60 -14.40
CA ARG A 121 -7.02 11.33 -14.39
C ARG A 121 -7.12 12.54 -13.48
N ALA A 122 -6.28 12.58 -12.46
CA ALA A 122 -6.18 13.69 -11.53
C ALA A 122 -5.03 14.64 -11.90
N ASN A 123 -5.31 15.94 -11.86
CA ASN A 123 -4.27 16.95 -11.85
C ASN A 123 -4.13 17.46 -10.41
N PHE A 124 -3.22 16.89 -9.66
CA PHE A 124 -3.00 17.21 -8.25
C PHE A 124 -2.63 18.69 -8.02
N LYS A 125 -1.83 19.27 -8.92
CA LYS A 125 -1.44 20.69 -8.81
C LYS A 125 -2.63 21.63 -8.92
N LYS A 126 -3.59 21.33 -9.80
CA LYS A 126 -4.78 22.14 -10.03
C LYS A 126 -6.00 21.69 -9.24
N ARG A 127 -5.90 20.58 -8.51
CA ARG A 127 -7.01 19.90 -7.82
C ARG A 127 -8.24 19.72 -8.71
N LYS A 128 -8.00 19.24 -9.93
CA LYS A 128 -9.05 18.99 -10.93
C LYS A 128 -8.98 17.55 -11.39
N THR A 129 -10.12 16.92 -11.51
CA THR A 129 -10.26 15.64 -12.21
C THR A 129 -10.76 15.89 -13.61
N LYS A 130 -10.25 15.14 -14.56
CA LYS A 130 -10.92 14.93 -15.84
C LYS A 130 -11.70 13.64 -15.73
N ALA A 131 -13.00 13.69 -15.96
CA ALA A 131 -13.78 12.49 -16.27
C ALA A 131 -13.03 11.84 -17.46
N GLY A 132 -12.46 10.64 -17.17
CA GLY A 132 -11.52 10.08 -18.13
C GLY A 132 -12.25 9.67 -19.39
N GLU A 133 -12.02 10.36 -20.47
CA GLU A 133 -12.31 9.88 -21.82
C GLU A 133 -11.72 8.47 -22.05
N ASN A 134 -10.83 8.02 -21.16
CA ASN A 134 -10.14 6.74 -21.21
C ASN A 134 -10.47 5.79 -20.04
N PHE A 135 -11.36 6.16 -19.10
CA PHE A 135 -11.76 5.24 -18.04
C PHE A 135 -12.83 4.28 -18.60
N LYS A 136 -12.43 3.05 -18.83
CA LYS A 136 -13.29 1.98 -19.38
C LYS A 136 -13.97 1.14 -18.29
N GLY A 137 -13.92 1.57 -17.05
CA GLY A 137 -14.36 0.78 -15.89
C GLY A 137 -13.21 0.05 -15.19
N PHE A 138 -13.53 -0.57 -14.06
CA PHE A 138 -12.59 -1.43 -13.35
C PHE A 138 -12.48 -2.79 -14.05
N PRO A 139 -11.36 -3.52 -13.91
CA PRO A 139 -11.22 -4.86 -14.45
C PRO A 139 -12.34 -5.78 -13.94
N LEU A 140 -12.92 -6.55 -14.83
CA LEU A 140 -14.02 -7.47 -14.46
C LEU A 140 -13.58 -8.49 -13.40
N CYS A 141 -12.30 -8.90 -13.44
CA CYS A 141 -11.75 -9.82 -12.44
C CYS A 141 -11.76 -9.26 -11.01
N THR A 142 -11.94 -7.96 -10.83
CA THR A 142 -12.01 -7.33 -9.50
C THR A 142 -13.45 -7.08 -9.03
N GLN A 143 -14.46 -7.42 -9.84
CA GLN A 143 -15.86 -7.13 -9.52
C GLN A 143 -16.31 -7.83 -8.23
N PHE A 144 -15.90 -9.07 -8.00
CA PHE A 144 -16.25 -9.82 -6.79
C PHE A 144 -15.75 -9.14 -5.51
N ILE A 145 -14.60 -8.45 -5.57
CA ILE A 145 -14.06 -7.66 -4.45
C ILE A 145 -14.97 -6.47 -4.16
N GLN A 146 -15.39 -5.74 -5.21
CA GLN A 146 -16.32 -4.61 -5.09
C GLN A 146 -17.66 -5.06 -4.48
N ASP A 147 -18.15 -6.24 -4.88
CA ASP A 147 -19.39 -6.79 -4.34
C ASP A 147 -19.22 -7.23 -2.88
N ARG A 148 -18.05 -7.78 -2.53
CA ARG A 148 -17.72 -8.17 -1.16
C ARG A 148 -17.58 -6.99 -0.21
N PHE A 149 -17.22 -5.79 -0.68
CA PHE A 149 -17.23 -4.58 0.15
C PHE A 149 -18.60 -4.31 0.78
N LYS A 150 -19.69 -4.69 0.13
CA LYS A 150 -21.07 -4.54 0.65
C LYS A 150 -21.32 -5.36 1.91
N THR A 151 -20.53 -6.39 2.16
CA THR A 151 -20.64 -7.23 3.36
C THR A 151 -19.84 -6.69 4.55
N VAL A 152 -19.05 -5.63 4.34
CA VAL A 152 -18.19 -5.04 5.37
C VAL A 152 -18.87 -3.80 5.96
N PRO A 153 -19.31 -3.83 7.23
CA PRO A 153 -20.06 -2.71 7.81
C PRO A 153 -19.32 -1.36 7.78
N SER A 154 -18.01 -1.36 7.97
CA SER A 154 -17.20 -0.13 7.90
C SER A 154 -17.09 0.47 6.48
N LEU A 155 -17.50 -0.28 5.46
CA LEU A 155 -17.55 0.16 4.07
C LEU A 155 -18.97 0.51 3.60
N GLU A 156 -19.93 0.62 4.50
CA GLU A 156 -21.28 1.11 4.14
C GLU A 156 -21.18 2.46 3.40
N GLY A 157 -21.82 2.56 2.23
CA GLY A 157 -21.76 3.73 1.35
C GLY A 157 -20.38 4.00 0.74
N TYR A 158 -19.43 3.07 0.83
CA TYR A 158 -18.14 3.21 0.15
C TYR A 158 -18.32 3.05 -1.36
N GLN A 159 -17.70 3.97 -2.12
CA GLN A 159 -17.65 3.91 -3.58
C GLN A 159 -16.21 3.99 -4.03
N THR A 160 -15.77 3.00 -4.79
CA THR A 160 -14.43 3.01 -5.38
C THR A 160 -14.35 4.08 -6.46
N ILE A 161 -13.41 5.00 -6.32
CA ILE A 161 -13.14 6.08 -7.29
C ILE A 161 -11.99 5.67 -8.21
N GLU A 162 -10.99 5.04 -7.64
CA GLU A 162 -9.82 4.52 -8.34
C GLU A 162 -9.46 3.15 -7.79
N GLN A 163 -9.01 2.28 -8.68
CA GLN A 163 -8.33 1.05 -8.33
C GLN A 163 -6.90 1.13 -8.85
N CYS A 164 -5.93 0.83 -8.00
CA CYS A 164 -4.52 0.79 -8.35
C CYS A 164 -3.94 -0.56 -7.95
N SER A 165 -3.41 -1.31 -8.92
CA SER A 165 -2.58 -2.48 -8.64
C SER A 165 -1.12 -2.05 -8.60
N ILE A 166 -0.38 -2.46 -7.58
CA ILE A 166 1.04 -2.11 -7.42
C ILE A 166 1.80 -3.38 -7.07
N GLU A 167 2.84 -3.67 -7.84
CA GLU A 167 3.75 -4.77 -7.54
C GLU A 167 5.06 -4.25 -6.95
N TYR A 168 5.48 -4.87 -5.86
CA TYR A 168 6.73 -4.61 -5.18
C TYR A 168 7.64 -5.83 -5.34
N ARG A 169 8.73 -5.66 -6.09
CA ARG A 169 9.72 -6.72 -6.32
C ARG A 169 10.96 -6.47 -5.48
N PRO A 170 11.36 -7.42 -4.61
CA PRO A 170 12.58 -7.28 -3.83
C PRO A 170 13.82 -7.09 -4.69
N GLU A 171 13.90 -7.75 -5.84
CA GLU A 171 15.05 -7.72 -6.77
C GLU A 171 15.31 -6.32 -7.34
N THR A 172 14.28 -5.50 -7.44
CA THR A 172 14.39 -4.11 -7.91
C THR A 172 14.52 -3.12 -6.77
N GLY A 173 14.45 -3.56 -5.52
CA GLY A 173 14.37 -2.70 -4.34
C GLY A 173 13.13 -1.82 -4.37
N ALA A 174 12.00 -2.41 -4.83
CA ALA A 174 10.74 -1.69 -4.96
C ALA A 174 10.27 -1.18 -3.60
N SER A 175 9.89 0.08 -3.54
CA SER A 175 9.48 0.73 -2.29
C SER A 175 8.49 1.87 -2.54
N ILE A 176 7.81 2.27 -1.48
CA ILE A 176 7.04 3.50 -1.42
C ILE A 176 7.40 4.25 -0.14
N GLU A 177 7.64 5.54 -0.27
CA GLU A 177 7.89 6.38 0.90
C GLU A 177 6.59 6.60 1.68
N PRO A 178 6.65 6.73 3.03
CA PRO A 178 5.52 7.15 3.82
C PRO A 178 4.95 8.47 3.28
N HIS A 179 3.64 8.51 3.02
CA HIS A 179 2.94 9.69 2.51
C HIS A 179 1.48 9.68 2.97
N ILE A 180 0.84 10.79 2.79
CA ILE A 180 -0.60 10.94 3.00
C ILE A 180 -1.24 11.07 1.61
N ASP A 181 -2.26 10.28 1.35
CA ASP A 181 -3.01 10.38 0.12
C ASP A 181 -3.90 11.62 0.08
N ASP A 182 -4.18 12.10 -1.12
CA ASP A 182 -4.95 13.32 -1.35
C ASP A 182 -6.46 13.10 -1.08
N CYS A 183 -6.93 13.42 0.13
CA CYS A 183 -8.32 13.24 0.55
C CYS A 183 -9.34 14.01 -0.31
N TRP A 184 -8.92 15.10 -0.98
CA TRP A 184 -9.82 15.91 -1.83
C TRP A 184 -10.38 15.12 -3.02
N ILE A 185 -9.73 14.04 -3.44
CA ILE A 185 -10.16 13.19 -4.56
C ILE A 185 -10.55 11.78 -4.10
N TRP A 186 -9.75 11.17 -3.20
CA TRP A 186 -9.96 9.78 -2.78
C TRP A 186 -10.88 9.66 -1.57
N GLY A 187 -11.19 10.78 -0.88
CA GLY A 187 -11.91 10.75 0.38
C GLY A 187 -11.04 10.27 1.53
N GLU A 188 -11.66 9.86 2.62
CA GLU A 188 -10.99 9.50 3.87
C GLU A 188 -10.82 7.99 4.06
N ARG A 189 -11.45 7.18 3.22
CA ARG A 189 -11.39 5.71 3.31
C ARG A 189 -10.59 5.13 2.18
N ILE A 190 -9.58 4.35 2.53
CA ILE A 190 -8.73 3.61 1.60
C ILE A 190 -8.89 2.14 1.92
N VAL A 191 -9.10 1.33 0.91
CA VAL A 191 -9.11 -0.13 1.01
C VAL A 191 -7.88 -0.67 0.31
N GLN A 192 -7.11 -1.49 1.01
CA GLN A 192 -5.94 -2.15 0.47
C GLN A 192 -6.11 -3.66 0.60
N LEU A 193 -6.01 -4.36 -0.50
CA LEU A 193 -5.92 -5.81 -0.54
C LEU A 193 -4.45 -6.19 -0.68
N ASN A 194 -3.90 -6.86 0.33
CA ASN A 194 -2.54 -7.39 0.28
C ASN A 194 -2.60 -8.84 -0.18
N MET A 195 -1.84 -9.12 -1.21
CA MET A 195 -1.69 -10.45 -1.78
C MET A 195 -0.23 -10.89 -1.62
N LEU A 196 -0.01 -12.13 -1.18
CA LEU A 196 1.30 -12.73 -1.03
C LEU A 196 1.65 -13.49 -2.30
N ARG A 197 2.80 -13.20 -2.84
CA ARG A 197 3.42 -13.96 -3.93
C ARG A 197 4.68 -14.64 -3.47
#